data_cfa3aa6f13f7b271395a4ef67b8fcd5d
#
_entry.id   cfa3aa6f13f7b271395a4ef67b8fcd5d
#
_cell.length_a   1.000
_cell.length_b   1.000
_cell.length_c   1.000
_cell.angle_alpha   90.00
_cell.angle_beta   90.00
_cell.angle_gamma   90.00
#
_symmetry.space_group_name_H-M   'P 1'
#
loop_
_entity.id
_entity.type
_entity.pdbx_description
1 polymer ?
#
loop_
_entity_poly.entity_id
_entity_poly.type
_entity_poly.pdbx_seq_one_letter_code
_entity_poly.pdbx_strand_id
1 'polypeptide(L)'
;MRKNIAASVSNLTVKYNDDLILDNISFSVAQNEIFVILGGSGSGKSTLLRHMVGLENPLSGQVFIDDINITECAEKQFYTALNKIGVLFQSSALISSMTVGENVALPIAEFTNFSKKSIEKMVHVKLSLVGLENYENYLPSEISGGMKKRAGLARALALNPAILFLDEPSAGLDPVTAAEIDELILDINKKLGTTIIIVTHELASIFAVAKRVIMLDKSTKSIIAEGTPDELKNNCDNPYVCKFFNRRTNNTNTDLININT
;
A
#
# COMPACT_ATOMS: atom_id res chain seq x y z
N MET A 1 -10.08 25.45 4.82
CA MET A 1 -10.80 24.14 4.87
C MET A 1 -9.86 23.12 5.46
N ARG A 2 -10.19 22.48 6.60
CA ARG A 2 -9.39 21.32 7.06
C ARG A 2 -9.53 20.25 5.97
N LYS A 3 -8.42 19.82 5.34
CA LYS A 3 -8.42 18.63 4.50
C LYS A 3 -8.91 17.48 5.39
N ASN A 4 -9.96 16.77 4.97
CA ASN A 4 -10.37 15.55 5.66
C ASN A 4 -9.19 14.56 5.55
N ILE A 5 -8.51 14.31 6.67
CA ILE A 5 -7.37 13.40 6.75
C ILE A 5 -7.94 11.99 6.96
N ALA A 6 -7.52 11.04 6.14
CA ALA A 6 -7.88 9.64 6.28
C ALA A 6 -6.92 8.88 7.20
N ALA A 7 -5.62 9.17 7.09
CA ALA A 7 -4.61 8.59 7.96
C ALA A 7 -3.49 9.60 8.20
N SER A 8 -2.85 9.56 9.36
CA SER A 8 -1.64 10.34 9.63
C SER A 8 -0.68 9.61 10.56
N VAL A 9 0.59 9.92 10.39
CA VAL A 9 1.70 9.47 11.22
C VAL A 9 2.39 10.70 11.79
N SER A 10 2.68 10.70 13.09
CA SER A 10 3.31 11.81 13.80
C SER A 10 4.50 11.33 14.62
N ASN A 11 5.70 11.82 14.27
CA ASN A 11 6.95 11.58 14.98
C ASN A 11 7.24 10.09 15.25
N LEU A 12 6.86 9.20 14.31
CA LEU A 12 6.98 7.77 14.46
C LEU A 12 8.44 7.34 14.43
N THR A 13 8.90 6.68 15.50
CA THR A 13 10.22 6.07 15.58
C THR A 13 10.08 4.57 15.86
N VAL A 14 10.77 3.76 15.07
CA VAL A 14 10.70 2.29 15.14
C VAL A 14 12.09 1.70 15.29
N LYS A 15 12.22 0.81 16.26
CA LYS A 15 13.43 -0.01 16.49
C LYS A 15 13.07 -1.47 16.57
N TYR A 16 13.94 -2.32 16.04
CA TYR A 16 13.95 -3.76 16.35
C TYR A 16 15.24 -4.09 17.07
N ASN A 17 15.13 -4.51 18.32
CA ASN A 17 16.26 -4.60 19.24
C ASN A 17 17.02 -3.26 19.32
N ASP A 18 18.31 -3.23 18.96
CA ASP A 18 19.11 -2.01 18.93
C ASP A 18 19.12 -1.30 17.56
N ASP A 19 18.54 -1.93 16.54
CA ASP A 19 18.54 -1.39 15.19
C ASP A 19 17.41 -0.38 14.98
N LEU A 20 17.77 0.88 14.74
CA LEU A 20 16.83 1.92 14.31
C LEU A 20 16.41 1.65 12.86
N ILE A 21 15.10 1.54 12.62
CA ILE A 21 14.52 1.27 11.29
C ILE A 21 13.90 2.53 10.71
N LEU A 22 13.14 3.26 11.52
CA LEU A 22 12.50 4.53 11.14
C LEU A 22 12.75 5.56 12.22
N ASP A 23 13.03 6.79 11.82
CA ASP A 23 13.33 7.90 12.73
C ASP A 23 12.46 9.10 12.41
N ASN A 24 11.64 9.50 13.38
CA ASN A 24 10.85 10.72 13.36
C ASN A 24 9.99 10.91 12.08
N ILE A 25 9.31 9.86 11.65
CA ILE A 25 8.46 9.87 10.46
C ILE A 25 7.17 10.62 10.75
N SER A 26 6.85 11.63 9.91
CA SER A 26 5.61 12.40 10.01
C SER A 26 5.06 12.72 8.63
N PHE A 27 3.79 12.38 8.38
CA PHE A 27 3.03 12.74 7.17
C PHE A 27 1.54 12.54 7.39
N SER A 28 0.73 13.03 6.45
CA SER A 28 -0.72 12.82 6.46
C SER A 28 -1.22 12.44 5.07
N VAL A 29 -2.29 11.66 5.00
CA VAL A 29 -2.95 11.22 3.77
C VAL A 29 -4.37 11.78 3.76
N ALA A 30 -4.75 12.47 2.69
CA ALA A 30 -6.10 13.02 2.55
C ALA A 30 -7.11 11.93 2.16
N GLN A 31 -8.39 12.15 2.47
CA GLN A 31 -9.45 11.26 1.98
C GLN A 31 -9.49 11.26 0.46
N ASN A 32 -9.79 10.10 -0.11
CA ASN A 32 -9.86 9.84 -1.56
C ASN A 32 -8.53 10.07 -2.31
N GLU A 33 -7.41 10.13 -1.59
CA GLU A 33 -6.08 10.24 -2.18
C GLU A 33 -5.52 8.85 -2.51
N ILE A 34 -4.77 8.73 -3.62
CA ILE A 34 -3.85 7.62 -3.82
C ILE A 34 -2.46 8.13 -3.44
N PHE A 35 -1.98 7.65 -2.31
CA PHE A 35 -0.72 8.04 -1.69
C PHE A 35 0.30 6.90 -1.76
N VAL A 36 1.53 7.19 -2.15
CA VAL A 36 2.57 6.17 -2.31
C VAL A 36 3.73 6.40 -1.34
N ILE A 37 4.13 5.34 -0.65
CA ILE A 37 5.33 5.26 0.16
C ILE A 37 6.37 4.49 -0.65
N LEU A 38 7.40 5.16 -1.08
CA LEU A 38 8.46 4.57 -1.89
C LEU A 38 9.81 4.58 -1.16
N GLY A 39 10.76 3.84 -1.71
CA GLY A 39 12.14 3.77 -1.18
C GLY A 39 12.82 2.48 -1.59
N GLY A 40 14.13 2.42 -1.46
CA GLY A 40 14.93 1.25 -1.78
C GLY A 40 14.63 0.04 -0.87
N SER A 41 15.19 -1.11 -1.21
CA SER A 41 15.06 -2.31 -0.35
C SER A 41 15.67 -2.05 1.04
N GLY A 42 14.93 -2.40 2.08
CA GLY A 42 15.35 -2.20 3.48
C GLY A 42 15.24 -0.75 3.97
N SER A 43 14.49 0.15 3.30
CA SER A 43 14.23 1.52 3.77
C SER A 43 13.13 1.62 4.83
N GLY A 44 12.50 0.52 5.23
CA GLY A 44 11.48 0.51 6.28
C GLY A 44 10.03 0.65 5.79
N LYS A 45 9.75 0.58 4.47
CA LYS A 45 8.41 0.72 3.91
C LYS A 45 7.37 -0.24 4.50
N SER A 46 7.61 -1.54 4.41
CA SER A 46 6.69 -2.56 4.96
C SER A 46 6.63 -2.51 6.49
N THR A 47 7.71 -2.07 7.15
CA THR A 47 7.73 -1.79 8.59
C THR A 47 6.77 -0.64 8.91
N LEU A 48 6.86 0.48 8.18
CA LEU A 48 5.95 1.61 8.34
C LEU A 48 4.50 1.18 8.14
N LEU A 49 4.22 0.40 7.08
CA LEU A 49 2.88 -0.10 6.81
C LEU A 49 2.34 -0.96 7.96
N ARG A 50 3.14 -1.86 8.53
CA ARG A 50 2.72 -2.70 9.68
C ARG A 50 2.29 -1.88 10.89
N HIS A 51 3.00 -0.79 11.18
CA HIS A 51 2.62 0.14 12.24
C HIS A 51 1.36 0.93 11.89
N MET A 52 1.22 1.35 10.62
CA MET A 52 0.02 2.07 10.17
C MET A 52 -1.25 1.23 10.20
N VAL A 53 -1.15 -0.09 10.05
CA VAL A 53 -2.30 -1.00 10.13
C VAL A 53 -2.46 -1.64 11.52
N GLY A 54 -1.67 -1.20 12.51
CA GLY A 54 -1.79 -1.63 13.90
C GLY A 54 -1.31 -3.06 14.18
N LEU A 55 -0.48 -3.64 13.32
CA LEU A 55 0.12 -4.97 13.56
C LEU A 55 1.29 -4.92 14.53
N GLU A 56 1.94 -3.79 14.66
CA GLU A 56 3.10 -3.57 15.52
C GLU A 56 2.99 -2.21 16.21
N ASN A 57 3.50 -2.12 17.44
CA ASN A 57 3.56 -0.86 18.19
C ASN A 57 4.92 -0.18 17.97
N PRO A 58 4.97 1.14 17.73
CA PRO A 58 6.21 1.87 17.58
C PRO A 58 6.93 2.07 18.92
N LEU A 59 8.23 2.41 18.87
CA LEU A 59 8.97 2.86 20.04
C LEU A 59 8.41 4.19 20.58
N SER A 60 8.07 5.11 19.67
CA SER A 60 7.45 6.39 19.99
C SER A 60 6.72 6.94 18.77
N GLY A 61 5.89 7.97 18.99
CA GLY A 61 5.06 8.59 17.95
C GLY A 61 3.68 7.98 17.89
N GLN A 62 2.87 8.47 16.96
CA GLN A 62 1.45 8.16 16.90
C GLN A 62 1.00 7.88 15.47
N VAL A 63 0.03 6.98 15.34
CA VAL A 63 -0.67 6.68 14.08
C VAL A 63 -2.15 6.92 14.27
N PHE A 64 -2.74 7.68 13.35
CA PHE A 64 -4.16 7.97 13.34
C PHE A 64 -4.82 7.37 12.10
N ILE A 65 -5.96 6.72 12.31
CA ILE A 65 -6.91 6.33 11.27
C ILE A 65 -8.16 7.18 11.49
N ASP A 66 -8.46 8.07 10.54
CA ASP A 66 -9.35 9.21 10.78
C ASP A 66 -8.92 9.99 12.05
N ASP A 67 -9.83 10.11 13.02
CA ASP A 67 -9.57 10.81 14.30
C ASP A 67 -9.15 9.84 15.43
N ILE A 68 -8.95 8.55 15.16
CA ILE A 68 -8.60 7.54 16.17
C ILE A 68 -7.09 7.32 16.19
N ASN A 69 -6.45 7.64 17.33
CA ASN A 69 -5.05 7.30 17.59
C ASN A 69 -4.94 5.79 17.89
N ILE A 70 -4.54 4.98 16.91
CA ILE A 70 -4.48 3.53 17.06
C ILE A 70 -3.31 3.03 17.90
N THR A 71 -2.34 3.89 18.23
CA THR A 71 -1.20 3.53 19.09
C THR A 71 -1.51 3.62 20.58
N GLU A 72 -2.56 4.35 20.98
CA GLU A 72 -2.86 4.63 22.39
C GLU A 72 -4.33 4.45 22.76
N CYS A 73 -5.20 4.11 21.80
CA CYS A 73 -6.64 4.02 22.05
C CYS A 73 -7.03 2.75 22.83
N ALA A 74 -8.22 2.79 23.44
CA ALA A 74 -8.82 1.60 24.02
C ALA A 74 -9.17 0.55 22.93
N GLU A 75 -9.16 -0.72 23.30
CA GLU A 75 -9.39 -1.87 22.41
C GLU A 75 -10.63 -1.71 21.51
N LYS A 76 -11.74 -1.24 22.04
CA LYS A 76 -12.97 -1.01 21.28
C LYS A 76 -12.77 0.04 20.15
N GLN A 77 -12.03 1.10 20.42
CA GLN A 77 -11.72 2.13 19.41
C GLN A 77 -10.73 1.59 18.37
N PHE A 78 -9.77 0.77 18.80
CA PHE A 78 -8.83 0.09 17.91
C PHE A 78 -9.57 -0.77 16.88
N TYR A 79 -10.47 -1.66 17.32
CA TYR A 79 -11.28 -2.45 16.37
C TYR A 79 -12.19 -1.58 15.50
N THR A 80 -12.70 -0.45 16.02
CA THR A 80 -13.46 0.49 15.20
C THR A 80 -12.62 1.08 14.07
N ALA A 81 -11.36 1.41 14.33
CA ALA A 81 -10.42 1.88 13.31
C ALA A 81 -10.06 0.78 12.31
N LEU A 82 -9.77 -0.44 12.79
CA LEU A 82 -9.42 -1.58 11.93
C LEU A 82 -10.55 -1.97 10.97
N ASN A 83 -11.80 -1.84 11.36
CA ASN A 83 -12.95 -2.09 10.48
C ASN A 83 -13.06 -1.08 9.32
N LYS A 84 -12.34 0.05 9.38
CA LYS A 84 -12.29 1.05 8.31
C LYS A 84 -11.16 0.80 7.31
N ILE A 85 -10.28 -0.17 7.57
CA ILE A 85 -9.13 -0.45 6.72
C ILE A 85 -9.23 -1.82 6.07
N GLY A 86 -8.69 -1.93 4.85
CA GLY A 86 -8.42 -3.19 4.18
C GLY A 86 -6.93 -3.30 3.86
N VAL A 87 -6.37 -4.51 3.87
CA VAL A 87 -4.94 -4.71 3.64
C VAL A 87 -4.71 -5.80 2.61
N LEU A 88 -3.93 -5.48 1.58
CA LEU A 88 -3.31 -6.44 0.67
C LEU A 88 -1.83 -6.56 1.01
N PHE A 89 -1.41 -7.72 1.48
CA PHE A 89 0.00 -8.03 1.71
C PHE A 89 0.72 -8.47 0.44
N GLN A 90 2.03 -8.34 0.40
CA GLN A 90 2.87 -8.65 -0.76
C GLN A 90 2.64 -10.06 -1.33
N SER A 91 2.47 -11.08 -0.48
CA SER A 91 2.17 -12.45 -0.91
C SER A 91 0.69 -12.73 -1.17
N SER A 92 -0.17 -11.68 -1.17
CA SER A 92 -1.64 -11.76 -1.12
C SER A 92 -2.21 -12.41 0.14
N ALA A 93 -1.42 -13.16 0.89
CA ALA A 93 -1.75 -13.83 2.16
C ALA A 93 -3.07 -14.62 2.10
N LEU A 94 -3.41 -15.23 0.95
CA LEU A 94 -4.57 -16.10 0.83
C LEU A 94 -4.35 -17.38 1.64
N ILE A 95 -5.38 -17.83 2.32
CA ILE A 95 -5.39 -19.10 3.05
C ILE A 95 -5.49 -20.21 2.02
N SER A 96 -4.44 -21.02 1.89
CA SER A 96 -4.28 -22.01 0.82
C SER A 96 -5.29 -23.16 0.88
N SER A 97 -5.83 -23.47 2.05
CA SER A 97 -6.86 -24.48 2.27
C SER A 97 -8.28 -23.99 2.02
N MET A 98 -8.47 -22.72 1.74
CA MET A 98 -9.76 -22.08 1.44
C MET A 98 -9.83 -21.73 -0.04
N THR A 99 -11.01 -21.84 -0.64
CA THR A 99 -11.26 -21.34 -1.99
C THR A 99 -11.11 -19.81 -2.07
N VAL A 100 -11.06 -19.27 -3.26
CA VAL A 100 -11.06 -17.82 -3.50
C VAL A 100 -12.29 -17.16 -2.86
N GLY A 101 -13.46 -17.75 -3.05
CA GLY A 101 -14.70 -17.26 -2.45
C GLY A 101 -14.67 -17.29 -0.92
N GLU A 102 -14.18 -18.37 -0.33
CA GLU A 102 -14.06 -18.51 1.13
C GLU A 102 -13.05 -17.52 1.71
N ASN A 103 -11.94 -17.25 1.02
CA ASN A 103 -10.99 -16.20 1.41
C ASN A 103 -11.64 -14.81 1.47
N VAL A 104 -12.50 -14.48 0.48
CA VAL A 104 -13.22 -13.18 0.45
C VAL A 104 -14.36 -13.17 1.47
N ALA A 105 -15.01 -14.29 1.71
CA ALA A 105 -16.10 -14.44 2.68
C ALA A 105 -15.64 -14.28 4.14
N LEU A 106 -14.38 -14.69 4.43
CA LEU A 106 -13.86 -14.79 5.80
C LEU A 106 -14.04 -13.49 6.61
N PRO A 107 -13.55 -12.31 6.17
CA PRO A 107 -13.75 -11.09 6.95
C PRO A 107 -15.23 -10.70 7.08
N ILE A 108 -16.08 -11.00 6.10
CA ILE A 108 -17.50 -10.70 6.19
C ILE A 108 -18.16 -11.59 7.28
N ALA A 109 -17.82 -12.87 7.29
CA ALA A 109 -18.36 -13.82 8.26
C ALA A 109 -17.93 -13.51 9.71
N GLU A 110 -16.67 -13.08 9.90
CA GLU A 110 -16.12 -12.76 11.22
C GLU A 110 -16.64 -11.43 11.79
N PHE A 111 -16.80 -10.41 10.96
CA PHE A 111 -17.10 -9.06 11.45
C PHE A 111 -18.54 -8.61 11.20
N THR A 112 -19.42 -9.48 10.66
CA THR A 112 -20.83 -9.15 10.45
C THR A 112 -21.74 -10.29 10.86
N ASN A 113 -23.02 -9.98 11.10
CA ASN A 113 -24.07 -10.96 11.39
C ASN A 113 -24.91 -11.28 10.13
N PHE A 114 -24.33 -11.20 8.94
CA PHE A 114 -25.06 -11.47 7.71
C PHE A 114 -25.38 -12.97 7.53
N SER A 115 -26.53 -13.25 6.89
CA SER A 115 -26.84 -14.61 6.52
C SER A 115 -25.86 -15.17 5.48
N LYS A 116 -25.66 -16.48 5.44
CA LYS A 116 -24.80 -17.16 4.45
C LYS A 116 -25.14 -16.70 3.02
N LYS A 117 -26.43 -16.63 2.65
CA LYS A 117 -26.87 -16.18 1.33
C LYS A 117 -26.49 -14.72 1.04
N SER A 118 -26.47 -13.85 2.06
CA SER A 118 -26.03 -12.45 1.90
C SER A 118 -24.52 -12.40 1.70
N ILE A 119 -23.75 -13.20 2.44
CA ILE A 119 -22.28 -13.27 2.28
C ILE A 119 -21.93 -13.77 0.87
N GLU A 120 -22.56 -14.83 0.38
CA GLU A 120 -22.34 -15.36 -0.97
C GLU A 120 -22.57 -14.28 -2.04
N LYS A 121 -23.63 -13.48 -1.93
CA LYS A 121 -23.88 -12.36 -2.84
C LYS A 121 -22.80 -11.28 -2.75
N MET A 122 -22.36 -10.94 -1.54
CA MET A 122 -21.30 -9.95 -1.36
C MET A 122 -19.97 -10.46 -1.94
N VAL A 123 -19.62 -11.72 -1.73
CA VAL A 123 -18.44 -12.36 -2.31
C VAL A 123 -18.47 -12.25 -3.83
N HIS A 124 -19.59 -12.62 -4.45
CA HIS A 124 -19.77 -12.52 -5.91
C HIS A 124 -19.51 -11.08 -6.41
N VAL A 125 -20.12 -10.09 -5.75
CA VAL A 125 -19.91 -8.67 -6.10
C VAL A 125 -18.45 -8.26 -5.96
N LYS A 126 -17.76 -8.70 -4.89
CA LYS A 126 -16.34 -8.37 -4.68
C LYS A 126 -15.42 -9.03 -5.69
N LEU A 127 -15.71 -10.27 -6.07
CA LEU A 127 -14.95 -10.98 -7.10
C LEU A 127 -15.22 -10.39 -8.50
N SER A 128 -16.44 -10.03 -8.82
CA SER A 128 -16.75 -9.30 -10.06
C SER A 128 -16.02 -7.96 -10.15
N LEU A 129 -15.90 -7.22 -9.04
CA LEU A 129 -15.18 -5.94 -9.01
C LEU A 129 -13.71 -6.08 -9.43
N VAL A 130 -13.10 -7.23 -9.19
CA VAL A 130 -11.69 -7.51 -9.53
C VAL A 130 -11.55 -8.43 -10.76
N GLY A 131 -12.65 -8.74 -11.48
CA GLY A 131 -12.65 -9.59 -12.67
C GLY A 131 -12.43 -11.08 -12.38
N LEU A 132 -12.95 -11.58 -11.25
CA LEU A 132 -12.86 -12.97 -10.82
C LEU A 132 -14.22 -13.64 -10.56
N GLU A 133 -15.29 -13.21 -11.23
CA GLU A 133 -16.68 -13.65 -10.98
C GLU A 133 -16.95 -15.15 -11.19
N ASN A 134 -16.04 -15.88 -11.84
CA ASN A 134 -16.20 -17.32 -12.09
C ASN A 134 -15.17 -18.16 -11.34
N TYR A 135 -14.43 -17.57 -10.40
CA TYR A 135 -13.32 -18.22 -9.70
C TYR A 135 -13.59 -18.45 -8.21
N GLU A 136 -14.85 -18.35 -7.74
CA GLU A 136 -15.22 -18.50 -6.34
C GLU A 136 -14.80 -19.85 -5.75
N ASN A 137 -14.90 -20.92 -6.53
CA ASN A 137 -14.68 -22.30 -6.08
C ASN A 137 -13.24 -22.80 -6.30
N TYR A 138 -12.35 -21.97 -6.88
CA TYR A 138 -10.95 -22.33 -7.12
C TYR A 138 -10.12 -22.15 -5.86
N LEU A 139 -9.15 -23.04 -5.64
CA LEU A 139 -8.12 -22.86 -4.62
C LEU A 139 -7.06 -21.86 -5.08
N PRO A 140 -6.36 -21.19 -4.16
CA PRO A 140 -5.23 -20.31 -4.51
C PRO A 140 -4.16 -21.00 -5.37
N SER A 141 -3.95 -22.31 -5.23
CA SER A 141 -3.01 -23.10 -6.03
C SER A 141 -3.42 -23.25 -7.50
N GLU A 142 -4.69 -23.07 -7.84
CA GLU A 142 -5.26 -23.29 -9.16
C GLU A 142 -5.35 -22.01 -10.00
N ILE A 143 -4.96 -20.85 -9.45
CA ILE A 143 -5.04 -19.54 -10.11
C ILE A 143 -3.65 -18.91 -10.28
N SER A 144 -3.52 -18.01 -11.28
CA SER A 144 -2.26 -17.32 -11.57
C SER A 144 -1.83 -16.33 -10.48
N GLY A 145 -0.59 -15.85 -10.54
CA GLY A 145 -0.08 -14.83 -9.60
C GLY A 145 -0.89 -13.55 -9.61
N GLY A 146 -1.25 -13.04 -10.79
CA GLY A 146 -2.12 -11.85 -10.93
C GLY A 146 -3.52 -12.09 -10.37
N MET A 147 -4.11 -13.27 -10.61
CA MET A 147 -5.41 -13.64 -10.02
C MET A 147 -5.33 -13.73 -8.48
N LYS A 148 -4.22 -14.22 -7.91
CA LYS A 148 -4.01 -14.20 -6.45
C LYS A 148 -4.00 -12.78 -5.89
N LYS A 149 -3.34 -11.84 -6.59
CA LYS A 149 -3.35 -10.42 -6.21
C LYS A 149 -4.77 -9.85 -6.25
N ARG A 150 -5.52 -10.10 -7.32
CA ARG A 150 -6.92 -9.68 -7.47
C ARG A 150 -7.82 -10.28 -6.38
N ALA A 151 -7.68 -11.57 -6.06
CA ALA A 151 -8.42 -12.22 -4.97
C ALA A 151 -8.07 -11.62 -3.59
N GLY A 152 -6.80 -11.38 -3.32
CA GLY A 152 -6.35 -10.67 -2.11
C GLY A 152 -6.92 -9.26 -2.01
N LEU A 153 -7.03 -8.55 -3.14
CA LEU A 153 -7.64 -7.23 -3.21
C LEU A 153 -9.17 -7.30 -2.96
N ALA A 154 -9.86 -8.29 -3.53
CA ALA A 154 -11.29 -8.53 -3.25
C ALA A 154 -11.54 -8.79 -1.76
N ARG A 155 -10.67 -9.58 -1.11
CA ARG A 155 -10.73 -9.83 0.34
C ARG A 155 -10.47 -8.55 1.13
N ALA A 156 -9.48 -7.75 0.76
CA ALA A 156 -9.21 -6.48 1.41
C ALA A 156 -10.39 -5.49 1.31
N LEU A 157 -11.17 -5.58 0.22
CA LEU A 157 -12.37 -4.76 -0.02
C LEU A 157 -13.66 -5.35 0.58
N ALA A 158 -13.61 -6.51 1.20
CA ALA A 158 -14.80 -7.27 1.61
C ALA A 158 -15.74 -6.47 2.53
N LEU A 159 -15.21 -5.69 3.45
CA LEU A 159 -15.96 -4.86 4.41
C LEU A 159 -16.18 -3.41 3.94
N ASN A 160 -15.96 -3.08 2.66
CA ASN A 160 -16.03 -1.71 2.12
C ASN A 160 -15.17 -0.71 2.92
N PRO A 161 -13.86 -0.93 3.04
CA PRO A 161 -13.00 -0.09 3.86
C PRO A 161 -12.94 1.34 3.31
N ALA A 162 -12.80 2.32 4.22
CA ALA A 162 -12.55 3.70 3.86
C ALA A 162 -11.10 3.91 3.36
N ILE A 163 -10.17 3.07 3.86
CA ILE A 163 -8.75 3.13 3.51
C ILE A 163 -8.27 1.74 3.12
N LEU A 164 -7.55 1.65 2.00
CA LEU A 164 -6.95 0.43 1.50
C LEU A 164 -5.43 0.55 1.52
N PHE A 165 -4.77 -0.35 2.23
CA PHE A 165 -3.32 -0.46 2.28
C PHE A 165 -2.85 -1.58 1.35
N LEU A 166 -1.92 -1.28 0.45
CA LEU A 166 -1.39 -2.21 -0.54
C LEU A 166 0.13 -2.31 -0.41
N ASP A 167 0.62 -3.49 -0.04
CA ASP A 167 2.06 -3.77 0.04
C ASP A 167 2.50 -4.46 -1.24
N GLU A 168 3.24 -3.76 -2.10
CA GLU A 168 3.78 -4.24 -3.37
C GLU A 168 2.72 -4.96 -4.24
N PRO A 169 1.62 -4.27 -4.64
CA PRO A 169 0.47 -4.92 -5.28
C PRO A 169 0.80 -5.55 -6.64
N SER A 170 1.73 -4.98 -7.41
CA SER A 170 2.16 -5.44 -8.74
C SER A 170 3.47 -6.24 -8.73
N ALA A 171 4.13 -6.39 -7.56
CA ALA A 171 5.43 -7.08 -7.49
C ALA A 171 5.36 -8.54 -7.96
N GLY A 172 6.31 -8.91 -8.82
CA GLY A 172 6.45 -10.27 -9.36
C GLY A 172 5.47 -10.61 -10.49
N LEU A 173 4.74 -9.63 -11.02
CA LEU A 173 3.89 -9.75 -12.19
C LEU A 173 4.64 -9.31 -13.46
N ASP A 174 4.19 -9.80 -14.61
CA ASP A 174 4.63 -9.26 -15.89
C ASP A 174 4.09 -7.81 -16.08
N PRO A 175 4.70 -7.01 -16.98
CA PRO A 175 4.33 -5.59 -17.12
C PRO A 175 2.87 -5.35 -17.52
N VAL A 176 2.24 -6.26 -18.27
CA VAL A 176 0.84 -6.12 -18.70
C VAL A 176 -0.08 -6.36 -17.51
N THR A 177 0.10 -7.47 -16.81
CA THR A 177 -0.67 -7.79 -15.61
C THR A 177 -0.47 -6.73 -14.51
N ALA A 178 0.75 -6.16 -14.36
CA ALA A 178 1.01 -5.08 -13.43
C ALA A 178 0.19 -3.82 -13.77
N ALA A 179 0.16 -3.42 -15.06
CA ALA A 179 -0.66 -2.30 -15.52
C ALA A 179 -2.16 -2.52 -15.29
N GLU A 180 -2.66 -3.74 -15.48
CA GLU A 180 -4.05 -4.08 -15.16
C GLU A 180 -4.38 -3.95 -13.66
N ILE A 181 -3.43 -4.24 -12.77
CA ILE A 181 -3.60 -4.00 -11.33
C ILE A 181 -3.63 -2.50 -11.03
N ASP A 182 -2.77 -1.71 -11.68
CA ASP A 182 -2.76 -0.26 -11.54
C ASP A 182 -4.09 0.37 -12.00
N GLU A 183 -4.64 -0.05 -13.14
CA GLU A 183 -5.96 0.37 -13.62
C GLU A 183 -7.06 -0.01 -12.63
N LEU A 184 -7.03 -1.22 -12.08
CA LEU A 184 -7.98 -1.67 -11.07
C LEU A 184 -7.91 -0.80 -9.79
N ILE A 185 -6.71 -0.42 -9.35
CA ILE A 185 -6.51 0.48 -8.21
C ILE A 185 -7.13 1.86 -8.48
N LEU A 186 -6.91 2.43 -9.66
CA LEU A 186 -7.53 3.70 -10.07
C LEU A 186 -9.06 3.61 -10.10
N ASP A 187 -9.60 2.51 -10.62
CA ASP A 187 -11.03 2.24 -10.69
C ASP A 187 -11.68 2.14 -9.30
N ILE A 188 -11.03 1.44 -8.37
CA ILE A 188 -11.47 1.33 -6.97
C ILE A 188 -11.50 2.72 -6.33
N ASN A 189 -10.41 3.50 -6.44
CA ASN A 189 -10.37 4.85 -5.89
C ASN A 189 -11.48 5.73 -6.46
N LYS A 190 -11.66 5.73 -7.79
CA LYS A 190 -12.63 6.57 -8.49
C LYS A 190 -14.09 6.18 -8.21
N LYS A 191 -14.39 4.86 -8.23
CA LYS A 191 -15.76 4.36 -8.12
C LYS A 191 -16.25 4.25 -6.69
N LEU A 192 -15.36 3.90 -5.74
CA LEU A 192 -15.72 3.70 -4.34
C LEU A 192 -15.34 4.87 -3.45
N GLY A 193 -14.53 5.82 -3.91
CA GLY A 193 -14.01 6.92 -3.10
C GLY A 193 -13.04 6.45 -2.00
N THR A 194 -12.50 5.23 -2.12
CA THR A 194 -11.58 4.65 -1.12
C THR A 194 -10.24 5.36 -1.18
N THR A 195 -9.72 5.80 -0.04
CA THR A 195 -8.33 6.27 0.09
C THR A 195 -7.39 5.09 -0.06
N ILE A 196 -6.34 5.23 -0.86
CA ILE A 196 -5.41 4.12 -1.12
C ILE A 196 -3.99 4.53 -0.73
N ILE A 197 -3.35 3.71 0.09
CA ILE A 197 -1.95 3.87 0.51
C ILE A 197 -1.18 2.69 -0.03
N ILE A 198 -0.22 2.96 -0.92
CA ILE A 198 0.57 1.93 -1.60
C ILE A 198 2.01 2.00 -1.13
N VAL A 199 2.56 0.86 -0.76
CA VAL A 199 4.00 0.67 -0.61
C VAL A 199 4.52 0.02 -1.87
N THR A 200 5.45 0.66 -2.58
CA THR A 200 6.08 0.06 -3.76
C THR A 200 7.43 0.71 -4.07
N HIS A 201 8.20 0.06 -4.93
CA HIS A 201 9.42 0.59 -5.52
C HIS A 201 9.36 0.61 -7.07
N GLU A 202 8.20 0.28 -7.64
CA GLU A 202 8.01 0.19 -9.09
C GLU A 202 7.61 1.54 -9.69
N LEU A 203 8.56 2.16 -10.44
CA LEU A 203 8.35 3.48 -11.03
C LEU A 203 7.16 3.55 -11.99
N ALA A 204 6.91 2.51 -12.78
CA ALA A 204 5.79 2.49 -13.71
C ALA A 204 4.46 2.67 -12.98
N SER A 205 4.23 1.88 -11.94
CA SER A 205 3.03 1.99 -11.10
C SER A 205 2.95 3.34 -10.38
N ILE A 206 4.09 3.86 -9.86
CA ILE A 206 4.12 5.17 -9.19
C ILE A 206 3.59 6.27 -10.13
N PHE A 207 4.08 6.34 -11.37
CA PHE A 207 3.62 7.32 -12.36
C PHE A 207 2.17 7.08 -12.82
N ALA A 208 1.72 5.83 -12.84
CA ALA A 208 0.37 5.49 -13.25
C ALA A 208 -0.69 5.90 -12.23
N VAL A 209 -0.43 5.67 -10.92
CA VAL A 209 -1.50 5.77 -9.91
C VAL A 209 -1.30 6.88 -8.88
N ALA A 210 -0.06 7.29 -8.57
CA ALA A 210 0.20 8.16 -7.43
C ALA A 210 -0.21 9.61 -7.68
N LYS A 211 -0.96 10.19 -6.74
CA LYS A 211 -1.19 11.63 -6.67
C LYS A 211 -0.08 12.34 -5.89
N ARG A 212 0.42 11.71 -4.85
CA ARG A 212 1.50 12.20 -4.01
C ARG A 212 2.29 11.02 -3.47
N VAL A 213 3.58 11.24 -3.31
CA VAL A 213 4.51 10.23 -2.81
C VAL A 213 5.38 10.80 -1.70
N ILE A 214 5.81 9.92 -0.78
CA ILE A 214 6.96 10.16 0.10
C ILE A 214 8.03 9.13 -0.21
N MET A 215 9.30 9.51 -0.08
CA MET A 215 10.43 8.63 -0.25
C MET A 215 11.17 8.42 1.05
N LEU A 216 11.25 7.16 1.48
CA LEU A 216 12.05 6.72 2.64
C LEU A 216 13.46 6.37 2.19
N ASP A 217 14.44 6.76 3.00
CA ASP A 217 15.83 6.38 2.77
C ASP A 217 16.40 5.50 3.89
N LYS A 218 17.16 4.48 3.50
CA LYS A 218 17.77 3.52 4.41
C LYS A 218 18.87 4.13 5.27
N SER A 219 19.61 5.11 4.77
CA SER A 219 20.76 5.71 5.48
C SER A 219 20.29 6.69 6.55
N THR A 220 19.33 7.55 6.22
CA THR A 220 18.78 8.57 7.13
C THR A 220 17.64 8.04 8.00
N LYS A 221 17.05 6.87 7.64
CA LYS A 221 15.88 6.27 8.33
C LYS A 221 14.65 7.18 8.33
N SER A 222 14.61 8.19 7.47
CA SER A 222 13.62 9.26 7.44
C SER A 222 13.03 9.47 6.05
N ILE A 223 12.07 10.39 5.95
CA ILE A 223 11.53 10.87 4.67
C ILE A 223 12.54 11.85 4.09
N ILE A 224 13.00 11.59 2.86
CA ILE A 224 13.96 12.44 2.13
C ILE A 224 13.33 13.25 1.00
N ALA A 225 12.10 12.94 0.62
CA ALA A 225 11.35 13.68 -0.38
C ALA A 225 9.84 13.46 -0.22
N GLU A 226 9.08 14.49 -0.56
CA GLU A 226 7.61 14.47 -0.67
C GLU A 226 7.19 15.36 -1.83
N GLY A 227 6.23 14.92 -2.65
CA GLY A 227 5.70 15.66 -3.78
C GLY A 227 4.93 14.78 -4.76
N THR A 228 4.54 15.33 -5.90
CA THR A 228 4.03 14.53 -7.02
C THR A 228 5.17 13.76 -7.69
N PRO A 229 4.91 12.63 -8.37
CA PRO A 229 5.95 11.91 -9.11
C PRO A 229 6.70 12.80 -10.13
N ASP A 230 5.97 13.69 -10.83
CA ASP A 230 6.56 14.59 -11.81
C ASP A 230 7.43 15.66 -11.17
N GLU A 231 7.04 16.24 -10.05
CA GLU A 231 7.88 17.19 -9.30
C GLU A 231 9.17 16.51 -8.84
N LEU A 232 9.09 15.31 -8.27
CA LEU A 232 10.25 14.57 -7.78
C LEU A 232 11.16 14.08 -8.91
N LYS A 233 10.64 13.89 -10.12
CA LYS A 233 11.43 13.58 -11.31
C LYS A 233 12.17 14.79 -11.86
N ASN A 234 11.50 15.94 -11.94
CA ASN A 234 11.99 17.11 -12.68
C ASN A 234 12.73 18.13 -11.78
N ASN A 235 12.33 18.22 -10.48
CA ASN A 235 12.80 19.27 -9.56
C ASN A 235 13.42 18.67 -8.29
N CYS A 236 14.15 17.56 -8.40
CA CYS A 236 14.73 16.91 -7.24
C CYS A 236 16.04 17.57 -6.79
N ASP A 237 16.13 17.98 -5.53
CA ASP A 237 17.36 18.48 -4.91
C ASP A 237 18.25 17.35 -4.36
N ASN A 238 17.63 16.25 -3.95
CA ASN A 238 18.35 15.10 -3.38
C ASN A 238 18.89 14.19 -4.50
N PRO A 239 20.22 13.95 -4.57
CA PRO A 239 20.82 13.12 -5.61
C PRO A 239 20.28 11.68 -5.69
N TYR A 240 19.87 11.08 -4.56
CA TYR A 240 19.30 9.74 -4.54
C TYR A 240 17.89 9.72 -5.13
N VAL A 241 17.05 10.73 -4.82
CA VAL A 241 15.73 10.92 -5.41
C VAL A 241 15.84 11.08 -6.92
N CYS A 242 16.77 11.96 -7.38
CA CYS A 242 17.02 12.19 -8.82
C CYS A 242 17.44 10.91 -9.54
N LYS A 243 18.34 10.12 -8.94
CA LYS A 243 18.75 8.83 -9.51
C LYS A 243 17.60 7.84 -9.60
N PHE A 244 16.78 7.74 -8.56
CA PHE A 244 15.65 6.83 -8.52
C PHE A 244 14.63 7.15 -9.62
N PHE A 245 14.17 8.39 -9.70
CA PHE A 245 13.12 8.77 -10.65
C PHE A 245 13.62 8.84 -12.10
N ASN A 246 14.92 9.12 -12.34
CA ASN A 246 15.50 9.20 -13.69
C ASN A 246 16.22 7.92 -14.13
N ARG A 247 16.20 6.84 -13.32
CA ARG A 247 16.87 5.56 -13.61
C ARG A 247 18.35 5.72 -14.02
N ARG A 248 19.07 6.68 -13.41
CA ARG A 248 20.48 6.91 -13.71
C ARG A 248 21.36 5.98 -12.86
N THR A 249 22.29 5.28 -13.49
CA THR A 249 23.35 4.51 -12.81
C THR A 249 24.54 5.42 -12.46
N ASN A 250 25.43 4.98 -11.55
CA ASN A 250 26.62 5.73 -11.14
C ASN A 250 27.70 5.88 -12.24
N ASN A 251 27.46 5.41 -13.48
CA ASN A 251 28.42 5.46 -14.57
C ASN A 251 28.14 6.65 -15.49
N THR A 252 28.42 7.87 -15.04
CA THR A 252 28.74 9.00 -15.92
C THR A 252 30.09 9.55 -15.49
N ASN A 253 31.14 8.71 -15.59
CA ASN A 253 32.46 9.23 -15.95
C ASN A 253 32.40 9.57 -17.43
N THR A 254 31.86 10.74 -17.73
CA THR A 254 32.08 11.41 -19.00
C THR A 254 33.05 12.55 -18.71
N ASP A 255 34.26 12.17 -18.30
CA ASP A 255 35.40 13.08 -18.34
C ASP A 255 36.49 12.42 -19.16
N LEU A 256 36.87 13.16 -20.21
CA LEU A 256 38.16 13.08 -20.89
C LEU A 256 38.33 11.95 -21.92
N ILE A 257 37.86 12.22 -23.13
CA ILE A 257 38.76 12.06 -24.27
C ILE A 257 38.85 13.42 -25.01
N ASN A 258 39.60 14.33 -24.42
CA ASN A 258 40.37 15.31 -25.22
C ASN A 258 41.59 14.55 -25.75
N ILE A 259 41.52 14.09 -26.95
CA ILE A 259 42.72 13.73 -27.72
C ILE A 259 42.98 14.92 -28.63
N ASN A 260 43.90 15.80 -28.19
CA ASN A 260 44.70 16.62 -29.06
C ASN A 260 45.58 15.71 -29.90
N THR A 261 45.48 15.79 -31.21
CA THR A 261 46.58 15.98 -32.19
C THR A 261 45.95 16.19 -33.53
#